data_a1e72980a8a067d35059a75256ba065e
#
_entry.id   a1e72980a8a067d35059a75256ba065e
#
_cell.length_a   1.000
_cell.length_b   1.000
_cell.length_c   1.000
_cell.angle_alpha   90.00
_cell.angle_beta   90.00
_cell.angle_gamma   90.00
#
_symmetry.space_group_name_H-M   'P 1'
#
loop_
_entity.id
_entity.type
_entity.pdbx_description
1 polymer ?
#
loop_
_entity_poly.entity_id
_entity_poly.type
_entity_poly.pdbx_seq_one_letter_code
_entity_poly.pdbx_strand_id
1 'polypeptide(L)'
;MIETDALVIGAGPVGLFQVFQLGLQGIAAQVVDVLDEAGGQCIELYADKPLYDIPALPRCTGRELTQRLLAQIAPFSPCFHFGQQVSALQCQPDGRWLAISRQSDGTEQTFLARTVFVAAGVGAFVPKELKIDGLAAFAGRQLFYRLSPLAQFAGQDVLIVGGEDAAVMHAIALAQPGPHQARRVTVLHRRDTCQADAAELSRFAELRAAGLIQFQAGWVTAIQTQGDRLTGVHITTPTDTTDTLALDRLLVCQGISPKLGPVADWGLDMARKQLCVNPETFATSAPGVFAVGDVVTYPGKKKLIVCGFHEATLAAFAAAHLLRPQDSGVLQYTSSSALLQQRLGVN
;
A
#
# COMPACT_ATOMS: atom_id res chain seq x y z
N MET A 1 6.96 6.16 23.93
CA MET A 1 6.36 4.82 23.88
C MET A 1 4.86 4.97 24.04
N ILE A 2 4.06 4.35 23.17
CA ILE A 2 2.59 4.39 23.18
C ILE A 2 2.11 3.03 23.68
N GLU A 3 1.32 3.01 24.76
CA GLU A 3 0.67 1.79 25.25
C GLU A 3 -0.71 1.63 24.63
N THR A 4 -1.08 0.39 24.25
CA THR A 4 -2.36 0.11 23.60
C THR A 4 -2.83 -1.33 23.87
N ASP A 5 -4.14 -1.56 23.80
CA ASP A 5 -4.68 -2.91 23.84
C ASP A 5 -4.39 -3.67 22.52
N ALA A 6 -4.49 -2.99 21.39
CA ALA A 6 -4.23 -3.57 20.10
C ALA A 6 -3.37 -2.66 19.20
N LEU A 7 -2.42 -3.25 18.51
CA LEU A 7 -1.68 -2.62 17.40
C LEU A 7 -2.07 -3.30 16.08
N VAL A 8 -2.66 -2.55 15.17
CA VAL A 8 -3.02 -3.02 13.82
C VAL A 8 -1.94 -2.55 12.85
N ILE A 9 -1.30 -3.48 12.16
CA ILE A 9 -0.23 -3.22 11.19
C ILE A 9 -0.80 -3.37 9.78
N GLY A 10 -1.06 -2.25 9.14
CA GLY A 10 -1.71 -2.13 7.83
C GLY A 10 -3.10 -1.50 7.94
N ALA A 11 -3.29 -0.36 7.24
CA ALA A 11 -4.54 0.38 7.14
C ALA A 11 -5.29 0.12 5.82
N GLY A 12 -5.08 -1.06 5.21
CA GLY A 12 -5.89 -1.53 4.08
C GLY A 12 -7.32 -1.88 4.51
N PRO A 13 -8.21 -2.28 3.57
CA PRO A 13 -9.62 -2.53 3.89
C PRO A 13 -9.82 -3.53 5.03
N VAL A 14 -9.00 -4.57 5.09
CA VAL A 14 -9.07 -5.58 6.15
C VAL A 14 -8.57 -5.03 7.49
N GLY A 15 -7.50 -4.22 7.50
CA GLY A 15 -7.00 -3.56 8.71
C GLY A 15 -8.01 -2.56 9.27
N LEU A 16 -8.65 -1.77 8.41
CA LEU A 16 -9.74 -0.87 8.83
C LEU A 16 -10.91 -1.64 9.42
N PHE A 17 -11.33 -2.73 8.78
CA PHE A 17 -12.40 -3.55 9.32
C PHE A 17 -11.99 -4.28 10.60
N GLN A 18 -10.69 -4.63 10.77
CA GLN A 18 -10.16 -5.15 12.03
C GLN A 18 -10.35 -4.14 13.17
N VAL A 19 -10.08 -2.86 12.92
CA VAL A 19 -10.33 -1.78 13.90
C VAL A 19 -11.81 -1.72 14.29
N PHE A 20 -12.72 -1.83 13.31
CA PHE A 20 -14.16 -1.89 13.57
C PHE A 20 -14.53 -3.03 14.51
N GLN A 21 -14.07 -4.22 14.20
CA GLN A 21 -14.37 -5.41 15.00
C GLN A 21 -13.77 -5.33 16.41
N LEU A 22 -12.55 -4.79 16.55
CA LEU A 22 -11.92 -4.54 17.86
C LEU A 22 -12.73 -3.52 18.68
N GLY A 23 -13.18 -2.44 18.05
CA GLY A 23 -14.01 -1.43 18.67
C GLY A 23 -15.33 -1.99 19.20
N LEU A 24 -16.01 -2.87 18.44
CA LEU A 24 -17.19 -3.60 18.91
C LEU A 24 -16.87 -4.46 20.15
N GLN A 25 -15.68 -5.04 20.22
CA GLN A 25 -15.23 -5.76 21.40
C GLN A 25 -14.75 -4.83 22.53
N GLY A 26 -14.73 -3.49 22.36
CA GLY A 26 -14.23 -2.53 23.35
C GLY A 26 -12.72 -2.61 23.55
N ILE A 27 -11.99 -2.90 22.49
CA ILE A 27 -10.53 -2.97 22.44
C ILE A 27 -10.04 -1.74 21.66
N ALA A 28 -9.28 -0.87 22.32
CA ALA A 28 -8.70 0.31 21.69
C ALA A 28 -7.53 -0.09 20.79
N ALA A 29 -7.47 0.51 19.60
CA ALA A 29 -6.46 0.20 18.60
C ALA A 29 -5.63 1.41 18.16
N GLN A 30 -4.31 1.20 18.02
CA GLN A 30 -3.40 2.04 17.24
C GLN A 30 -3.21 1.38 15.88
N VAL A 31 -3.11 2.17 14.82
CA VAL A 31 -2.95 1.67 13.46
C VAL A 31 -1.66 2.24 12.87
N VAL A 32 -0.78 1.38 12.36
CA VAL A 32 0.47 1.77 11.69
C VAL A 32 0.43 1.35 10.24
N ASP A 33 0.73 2.26 9.32
CA ASP A 33 0.86 1.93 7.89
C ASP A 33 2.08 2.61 7.27
N VAL A 34 2.70 1.92 6.32
CA VAL A 34 3.84 2.43 5.55
C VAL A 34 3.43 3.50 4.54
N LEU A 35 2.18 3.49 4.11
CA LEU A 35 1.59 4.51 3.23
C LEU A 35 1.27 5.79 4.01
N ASP A 36 1.16 6.90 3.29
CA ASP A 36 0.85 8.21 3.85
C ASP A 36 -0.66 8.39 4.12
N GLU A 37 -1.49 7.44 3.66
CA GLU A 37 -2.94 7.44 3.83
C GLU A 37 -3.50 6.02 3.98
N ALA A 38 -4.72 5.92 4.50
CA ALA A 38 -5.44 4.66 4.61
C ALA A 38 -5.96 4.17 3.26
N GLY A 39 -6.12 2.83 3.14
CA GLY A 39 -6.72 2.17 1.99
C GLY A 39 -5.85 1.07 1.39
N GLY A 40 -4.55 1.08 1.63
CA GLY A 40 -3.65 0.02 1.18
C GLY A 40 -3.77 -0.25 -0.32
N GLN A 41 -3.96 -1.50 -0.73
CA GLN A 41 -4.10 -1.89 -2.14
C GLN A 41 -5.23 -1.15 -2.86
N CYS A 42 -6.32 -0.81 -2.17
CA CYS A 42 -7.46 -0.12 -2.77
C CYS A 42 -7.09 1.27 -3.28
N ILE A 43 -6.18 1.96 -2.60
CA ILE A 43 -5.71 3.29 -3.01
C ILE A 43 -4.51 3.18 -3.95
N GLU A 44 -3.54 2.31 -3.64
CA GLU A 44 -2.30 2.20 -4.42
C GLU A 44 -2.49 1.61 -5.82
N LEU A 45 -3.43 0.67 -6.01
CA LEU A 45 -3.53 -0.11 -7.24
C LEU A 45 -4.77 0.20 -8.08
N TYR A 46 -5.88 0.55 -7.43
CA TYR A 46 -7.17 0.65 -8.10
C TYR A 46 -8.12 1.65 -7.44
N ALA A 47 -7.59 2.82 -7.01
CA ALA A 47 -8.36 3.84 -6.29
C ALA A 47 -9.67 4.21 -6.99
N ASP A 48 -9.65 4.36 -8.30
CA ASP A 48 -10.79 4.82 -9.10
C ASP A 48 -11.40 3.70 -9.98
N LYS A 49 -10.86 2.46 -9.89
CA LYS A 49 -11.42 1.29 -10.58
C LYS A 49 -12.63 0.72 -9.82
N PRO A 50 -13.67 0.27 -10.53
CA PRO A 50 -14.87 -0.27 -9.89
C PRO A 50 -14.63 -1.67 -9.31
N LEU A 51 -15.14 -1.89 -8.11
CA LEU A 51 -15.24 -3.17 -7.41
C LEU A 51 -16.71 -3.60 -7.40
N TYR A 52 -16.97 -4.90 -7.57
CA TYR A 52 -18.31 -5.47 -7.67
C TYR A 52 -18.57 -6.61 -6.68
N ASP A 53 -17.53 -7.01 -5.90
CA ASP A 53 -17.54 -8.16 -5.00
C ASP A 53 -17.51 -7.79 -3.52
N ILE A 54 -17.93 -6.56 -3.19
CA ILE A 54 -18.07 -6.10 -1.81
C ILE A 54 -19.53 -6.31 -1.37
N PRO A 55 -19.79 -7.08 -0.30
CA PRO A 55 -21.15 -7.34 0.18
C PRO A 55 -21.94 -6.07 0.39
N ALA A 56 -23.20 -6.07 -0.03
CA ALA A 56 -24.15 -4.95 0.03
C ALA A 56 -23.76 -3.69 -0.78
N LEU A 57 -22.66 -3.70 -1.51
CA LEU A 57 -22.26 -2.63 -2.43
C LEU A 57 -22.23 -3.19 -3.86
N PRO A 58 -23.30 -2.99 -4.66
CA PRO A 58 -23.35 -3.50 -6.04
C PRO A 58 -22.21 -2.99 -6.91
N ARG A 59 -21.72 -1.79 -6.60
CA ARG A 59 -20.56 -1.17 -7.21
C ARG A 59 -19.99 -0.11 -6.26
N CYS A 60 -18.68 -0.08 -6.09
CA CYS A 60 -17.94 1.02 -5.47
C CYS A 60 -16.54 1.09 -6.07
N THR A 61 -15.85 2.21 -5.93
CA THR A 61 -14.41 2.30 -6.23
C THR A 61 -13.59 1.93 -5.00
N GLY A 62 -12.27 1.69 -5.19
CA GLY A 62 -11.35 1.45 -4.08
C GLY A 62 -11.34 2.61 -3.08
N ARG A 63 -11.40 3.84 -3.59
CA ARG A 63 -11.49 5.08 -2.79
C ARG A 63 -12.80 5.17 -2.00
N GLU A 64 -13.93 4.91 -2.63
CA GLU A 64 -15.24 4.90 -1.96
C GLU A 64 -15.33 3.84 -0.87
N LEU A 65 -14.78 2.64 -1.12
CA LEU A 65 -14.72 1.59 -0.10
C LEU A 65 -13.90 2.05 1.11
N THR A 66 -12.71 2.63 0.87
CA THR A 66 -11.85 3.15 1.94
C THR A 66 -12.56 4.22 2.76
N GLN A 67 -13.21 5.19 2.11
CA GLN A 67 -13.95 6.25 2.79
C GLN A 67 -15.10 5.70 3.65
N ARG A 68 -15.84 4.69 3.16
CA ARG A 68 -16.92 4.03 3.91
C ARG A 68 -16.39 3.28 5.14
N LEU A 69 -15.26 2.59 5.00
CA LEU A 69 -14.62 1.90 6.13
C LEU A 69 -14.09 2.90 7.17
N LEU A 70 -13.50 4.03 6.75
CA LEU A 70 -13.09 5.10 7.66
C LEU A 70 -14.28 5.70 8.41
N ALA A 71 -15.40 5.95 7.72
CA ALA A 71 -16.63 6.41 8.37
C ALA A 71 -17.18 5.38 9.36
N GLN A 72 -17.08 4.08 9.06
CA GLN A 72 -17.54 2.98 9.91
C GLN A 72 -16.75 2.88 11.22
N ILE A 73 -15.45 3.19 11.20
CA ILE A 73 -14.59 3.13 12.41
C ILE A 73 -14.53 4.44 13.19
N ALA A 74 -15.09 5.53 12.66
CA ALA A 74 -15.05 6.85 13.29
C ALA A 74 -15.53 6.88 14.77
N PRO A 75 -16.59 6.13 15.17
CA PRO A 75 -17.01 6.08 16.57
C PRO A 75 -15.95 5.60 17.55
N PHE A 76 -14.99 4.78 17.09
CA PHE A 76 -13.93 4.22 17.92
C PHE A 76 -12.67 5.10 17.99
N SER A 77 -12.62 6.19 17.24
CA SER A 77 -11.53 7.18 17.22
C SER A 77 -10.12 6.57 17.20
N PRO A 78 -9.81 5.64 16.27
CA PRO A 78 -8.48 5.03 16.21
C PRO A 78 -7.42 6.08 15.88
N CYS A 79 -6.22 5.93 16.46
CA CYS A 79 -5.07 6.74 16.10
C CYS A 79 -4.29 6.10 14.96
N PHE A 80 -4.02 6.87 13.90
CA PHE A 80 -3.25 6.43 12.75
C PHE A 80 -1.82 6.98 12.80
N HIS A 81 -0.87 6.13 12.45
CA HIS A 81 0.56 6.44 12.31
C HIS A 81 0.98 6.06 10.89
N PHE A 82 0.82 7.01 9.97
CA PHE A 82 1.14 6.84 8.55
C PHE A 82 2.62 7.10 8.26
N GLY A 83 3.09 6.65 7.08
CA GLY A 83 4.47 6.81 6.63
C GLY A 83 5.48 6.04 7.49
N GLN A 84 5.03 5.04 8.25
CA GLN A 84 5.86 4.28 9.19
C GLN A 84 5.82 2.79 8.92
N GLN A 85 6.98 2.16 8.84
CA GLN A 85 7.10 0.71 8.72
C GLN A 85 7.44 0.09 10.06
N VAL A 86 6.64 -0.88 10.53
CA VAL A 86 7.02 -1.68 11.71
C VAL A 86 8.23 -2.54 11.35
N SER A 87 9.37 -2.21 11.94
CA SER A 87 10.67 -2.82 11.66
C SER A 87 11.02 -3.97 12.60
N ALA A 88 10.50 -3.96 13.82
CA ALA A 88 10.75 -5.00 14.81
C ALA A 88 9.50 -5.29 15.65
N LEU A 89 9.37 -6.54 16.08
CA LEU A 89 8.34 -7.02 16.99
C LEU A 89 8.98 -7.96 18.00
N GLN A 90 8.87 -7.65 19.30
CA GLN A 90 9.54 -8.39 20.37
C GLN A 90 8.58 -8.68 21.51
N CYS A 91 8.48 -9.95 21.90
CA CYS A 91 7.73 -10.36 23.09
C CYS A 91 8.43 -9.89 24.35
N GLN A 92 7.68 -9.30 25.27
CA GLN A 92 8.16 -8.85 26.55
C GLN A 92 7.91 -9.92 27.64
N PRO A 93 8.65 -9.88 28.76
CA PRO A 93 8.47 -10.85 29.84
C PRO A 93 7.06 -10.89 30.45
N ASP A 94 6.30 -9.81 30.33
CA ASP A 94 4.91 -9.71 30.80
C ASP A 94 3.87 -10.16 29.75
N GLY A 95 4.33 -10.69 28.62
CA GLY A 95 3.47 -11.17 27.54
C GLY A 95 2.98 -10.10 26.57
N ARG A 96 3.31 -8.82 26.79
CA ARG A 96 3.04 -7.74 25.84
C ARG A 96 4.06 -7.75 24.70
N TRP A 97 3.74 -7.02 23.63
CA TRP A 97 4.55 -6.91 22.43
C TRP A 97 5.12 -5.50 22.29
N LEU A 98 6.43 -5.39 22.26
CA LEU A 98 7.13 -4.16 21.87
C LEU A 98 7.29 -4.15 20.37
N ALA A 99 6.65 -3.19 19.71
CA ALA A 99 6.79 -2.93 18.28
C ALA A 99 7.54 -1.61 18.05
N ILE A 100 8.48 -1.62 17.12
CA ILE A 100 9.23 -0.43 16.71
C ILE A 100 8.84 -0.13 15.26
N SER A 101 8.28 1.05 15.02
CA SER A 101 8.07 1.56 13.67
C SER A 101 9.13 2.61 13.32
N ARG A 102 9.44 2.73 12.02
CA ARG A 102 10.42 3.67 11.51
C ARG A 102 9.86 4.43 10.31
N GLN A 103 10.05 5.74 10.30
CA GLN A 103 9.78 6.63 9.19
C GLN A 103 10.94 6.62 8.18
N SER A 104 10.73 7.17 6.99
CA SER A 104 11.75 7.26 5.94
C SER A 104 12.95 8.13 6.32
N ASP A 105 12.78 9.09 7.24
CA ASP A 105 13.85 9.94 7.80
C ASP A 105 14.63 9.28 8.94
N GLY A 106 14.28 8.05 9.32
CA GLY A 106 14.89 7.29 10.39
C GLY A 106 14.27 7.53 11.77
N THR A 107 13.27 8.41 11.90
CA THR A 107 12.55 8.64 13.16
C THR A 107 11.83 7.35 13.59
N GLU A 108 12.03 6.97 14.85
CA GLU A 108 11.42 5.77 15.43
C GLU A 108 10.28 6.10 16.38
N GLN A 109 9.22 5.31 16.31
CA GLN A 109 8.11 5.30 17.25
C GLN A 109 7.98 3.90 17.87
N THR A 110 7.78 3.86 19.17
CA THR A 110 7.66 2.59 19.92
C THR A 110 6.26 2.42 20.46
N PHE A 111 5.72 1.20 20.29
CA PHE A 111 4.42 0.78 20.80
C PHE A 111 4.60 -0.40 21.75
N LEU A 112 3.85 -0.40 22.85
CA LEU A 112 3.73 -1.52 23.76
C LEU A 112 2.27 -2.01 23.76
N ALA A 113 2.03 -3.11 23.04
CA ALA A 113 0.70 -3.62 22.76
C ALA A 113 0.41 -4.92 23.51
N ARG A 114 -0.84 -5.09 23.98
CA ARG A 114 -1.29 -6.36 24.55
C ARG A 114 -1.55 -7.40 23.47
N THR A 115 -2.00 -6.94 22.29
CA THR A 115 -2.24 -7.80 21.11
C THR A 115 -1.77 -7.09 19.84
N VAL A 116 -1.36 -7.84 18.82
CA VAL A 116 -0.90 -7.33 17.52
C VAL A 116 -1.70 -8.01 16.41
N PHE A 117 -2.14 -7.22 15.41
CA PHE A 117 -2.88 -7.69 14.25
C PHE A 117 -2.10 -7.34 12.98
N VAL A 118 -1.56 -8.35 12.31
CA VAL A 118 -0.83 -8.17 11.07
C VAL A 118 -1.82 -8.20 9.90
N ALA A 119 -2.18 -7.02 9.39
CA ALA A 119 -3.07 -6.81 8.24
C ALA A 119 -2.31 -6.23 7.03
N ALA A 120 -1.03 -6.58 6.90
CA ALA A 120 -0.09 -6.00 5.96
C ALA A 120 -0.33 -6.38 4.48
N GLY A 121 -1.42 -7.10 4.18
CA GLY A 121 -1.79 -7.49 2.82
C GLY A 121 -0.70 -8.34 2.15
N VAL A 122 -0.22 -7.92 0.99
CA VAL A 122 0.91 -8.58 0.30
C VAL A 122 2.27 -7.98 0.69
N GLY A 123 2.28 -7.09 1.70
CA GLY A 123 3.43 -6.31 2.13
C GLY A 123 3.49 -4.92 1.49
N ALA A 124 4.54 -4.18 1.80
CA ALA A 124 4.75 -2.85 1.25
C ALA A 124 4.94 -2.92 -0.27
N PHE A 125 4.27 -2.02 -0.98
CA PHE A 125 4.43 -1.86 -2.42
C PHE A 125 5.70 -1.06 -2.71
N VAL A 126 6.80 -1.78 -2.95
CA VAL A 126 8.06 -1.16 -3.34
C VAL A 126 8.08 -1.04 -4.86
N PRO A 127 8.28 0.16 -5.41
CA PRO A 127 8.47 0.33 -6.85
C PRO A 127 9.58 -0.58 -7.36
N LYS A 128 9.40 -1.15 -8.53
CA LYS A 128 10.47 -1.89 -9.19
C LYS A 128 11.53 -0.90 -9.67
N GLU A 129 12.68 -0.98 -9.06
CA GLU A 129 13.82 -0.11 -9.38
C GLU A 129 14.49 -0.51 -10.70
N LEU A 130 15.01 0.47 -11.41
CA LEU A 130 15.97 0.24 -12.47
C LEU A 130 17.32 -0.09 -11.83
N LYS A 131 17.82 -1.30 -12.10
CA LYS A 131 19.14 -1.76 -11.61
C LYS A 131 20.24 -1.20 -12.51
N ILE A 132 20.49 0.09 -12.40
CA ILE A 132 21.55 0.81 -13.15
C ILE A 132 22.51 1.40 -12.13
N ASP A 133 23.79 1.16 -12.33
CA ASP A 133 24.85 1.63 -11.44
C ASP A 133 24.83 3.15 -11.29
N GLY A 134 24.89 3.62 -10.04
CA GLY A 134 24.90 5.05 -9.71
C GLY A 134 23.53 5.75 -9.77
N LEU A 135 22.48 5.13 -10.35
CA LEU A 135 21.17 5.78 -10.50
C LEU A 135 20.49 6.10 -9.17
N ALA A 136 20.64 5.24 -8.18
CA ALA A 136 20.00 5.40 -6.86
C ALA A 136 20.39 6.72 -6.14
N ALA A 137 21.58 7.28 -6.44
CA ALA A 137 22.02 8.55 -5.86
C ALA A 137 21.14 9.76 -6.21
N PHE A 138 20.29 9.63 -7.25
CA PHE A 138 19.39 10.68 -7.71
C PHE A 138 17.96 10.55 -7.16
N ALA A 139 17.70 9.54 -6.32
CA ALA A 139 16.37 9.32 -5.73
C ALA A 139 15.88 10.55 -4.95
N GLY A 140 14.61 10.92 -5.14
CA GLY A 140 13.97 12.09 -4.52
C GLY A 140 14.39 13.45 -5.10
N ARG A 141 15.43 13.52 -5.95
CA ARG A 141 15.88 14.77 -6.59
C ARG A 141 15.60 14.80 -8.09
N GLN A 142 15.99 13.76 -8.83
CA GLN A 142 15.80 13.61 -10.26
C GLN A 142 15.25 12.24 -10.67
N LEU A 143 15.34 11.22 -9.80
CA LEU A 143 14.74 9.90 -9.95
C LEU A 143 13.52 9.79 -9.05
N PHE A 144 12.38 9.44 -9.64
CA PHE A 144 11.10 9.31 -8.98
C PHE A 144 10.43 7.99 -9.37
N TYR A 145 9.63 7.45 -8.45
CA TYR A 145 8.82 6.26 -8.65
C TYR A 145 7.32 6.53 -8.52
N ARG A 146 6.96 7.76 -8.13
CA ARG A 146 5.58 8.26 -8.01
C ARG A 146 5.49 9.66 -8.59
N LEU A 147 4.35 9.97 -9.19
CA LEU A 147 4.05 11.28 -9.74
C LEU A 147 3.40 12.17 -8.66
N SER A 148 4.18 12.60 -7.68
CA SER A 148 3.70 13.52 -6.62
C SER A 148 4.86 14.26 -5.98
N PRO A 149 4.76 15.60 -5.76
CA PRO A 149 3.77 16.52 -6.36
C PRO A 149 4.06 16.82 -7.84
N LEU A 150 3.02 17.08 -8.63
CA LEU A 150 3.14 17.40 -10.07
C LEU A 150 4.02 18.62 -10.35
N ALA A 151 4.03 19.60 -9.45
CA ALA A 151 4.76 20.86 -9.62
C ALA A 151 6.27 20.66 -9.86
N GLN A 152 6.88 19.60 -9.35
CA GLN A 152 8.31 19.32 -9.53
C GLN A 152 8.70 18.89 -10.95
N PHE A 153 7.71 18.55 -11.79
CA PHE A 153 7.90 18.16 -13.19
C PHE A 153 7.58 19.30 -14.16
N ALA A 154 6.99 20.40 -13.67
CA ALA A 154 6.60 21.54 -14.51
C ALA A 154 7.80 22.14 -15.25
N GLY A 155 7.67 22.31 -16.55
CA GLY A 155 8.73 22.87 -17.41
C GLY A 155 9.98 22.01 -17.56
N GLN A 156 9.96 20.75 -17.11
CA GLN A 156 11.09 19.84 -17.17
C GLN A 156 11.00 18.88 -18.36
N ASP A 157 12.15 18.38 -18.82
CA ASP A 157 12.21 17.22 -19.71
C ASP A 157 12.07 15.96 -18.90
N VAL A 158 10.94 15.27 -19.02
CA VAL A 158 10.59 14.09 -18.23
C VAL A 158 10.70 12.83 -19.07
N LEU A 159 11.54 11.90 -18.63
CA LEU A 159 11.58 10.55 -19.17
C LEU A 159 10.78 9.63 -18.25
N ILE A 160 9.77 8.96 -18.80
CA ILE A 160 8.96 7.93 -18.10
C ILE A 160 9.41 6.57 -18.61
N VAL A 161 9.86 5.70 -17.71
CA VAL A 161 10.24 4.32 -18.05
C VAL A 161 9.12 3.38 -17.59
N GLY A 162 8.40 2.84 -18.56
CA GLY A 162 7.24 1.96 -18.33
C GLY A 162 6.31 1.96 -19.54
N GLY A 163 5.33 1.06 -19.56
CA GLY A 163 4.38 0.94 -20.68
C GLY A 163 3.03 0.37 -20.26
N GLU A 164 2.73 0.34 -18.95
CA GLU A 164 1.46 -0.08 -18.39
C GLU A 164 0.65 1.14 -17.90
N ASP A 165 -0.56 0.92 -17.37
CA ASP A 165 -1.52 1.95 -16.93
C ASP A 165 -0.84 3.19 -16.30
N ALA A 166 -0.01 3.00 -15.28
CA ALA A 166 0.62 4.10 -14.55
C ALA A 166 1.52 4.98 -15.46
N ALA A 167 2.29 4.37 -16.36
CA ALA A 167 3.15 5.12 -17.28
C ALA A 167 2.33 5.96 -18.26
N VAL A 168 1.25 5.38 -18.80
CA VAL A 168 0.33 6.04 -19.74
C VAL A 168 -0.39 7.21 -19.05
N MET A 169 -0.99 6.97 -17.88
CA MET A 169 -1.69 8.00 -17.10
C MET A 169 -0.76 9.16 -16.72
N HIS A 170 0.45 8.85 -16.27
CA HIS A 170 1.42 9.88 -15.88
C HIS A 170 1.91 10.68 -17.08
N ALA A 171 2.11 10.03 -18.24
CA ALA A 171 2.46 10.74 -19.48
C ALA A 171 1.36 11.70 -19.92
N ILE A 172 0.09 11.25 -19.87
CA ILE A 172 -1.07 12.10 -20.17
C ILE A 172 -1.11 13.30 -19.20
N ALA A 173 -1.01 13.05 -17.89
CA ALA A 173 -1.09 14.11 -16.87
C ALA A 173 0.01 15.18 -17.04
N LEU A 174 1.23 14.76 -17.36
CA LEU A 174 2.37 15.68 -17.56
C LEU A 174 2.35 16.41 -18.91
N ALA A 175 1.72 15.83 -19.94
CA ALA A 175 1.62 16.43 -21.26
C ALA A 175 0.44 17.38 -21.42
N GLN A 176 -0.57 17.33 -20.52
CA GLN A 176 -1.74 18.20 -20.58
C GLN A 176 -1.34 19.67 -20.37
N PRO A 177 -1.91 20.61 -21.16
CA PRO A 177 -1.73 22.04 -20.94
C PRO A 177 -2.19 22.47 -19.55
N GLY A 178 -1.35 23.22 -18.84
CA GLY A 178 -1.67 23.69 -17.51
C GLY A 178 -0.43 24.12 -16.72
N PRO A 179 -0.62 24.54 -15.46
CA PRO A 179 0.47 25.09 -14.63
C PRO A 179 1.57 24.09 -14.31
N HIS A 180 1.30 22.79 -14.47
CA HIS A 180 2.25 21.70 -14.19
C HIS A 180 2.69 20.94 -15.45
N GLN A 181 2.44 21.50 -16.64
CA GLN A 181 2.85 20.87 -17.89
C GLN A 181 4.37 20.72 -17.94
N ALA A 182 4.84 19.52 -18.26
CA ALA A 182 6.24 19.27 -18.57
C ALA A 182 6.63 19.94 -19.90
N ARG A 183 7.88 20.34 -20.06
CA ARG A 183 8.40 20.88 -21.32
C ARG A 183 8.39 19.82 -22.42
N ARG A 184 8.79 18.60 -22.06
CA ARG A 184 8.78 17.42 -22.93
C ARG A 184 8.49 16.19 -22.12
N VAL A 185 7.66 15.31 -22.65
CA VAL A 185 7.37 13.99 -22.06
C VAL A 185 7.82 12.92 -23.06
N THR A 186 8.75 12.06 -22.63
CA THR A 186 9.18 10.91 -23.41
C THR A 186 8.84 9.64 -22.62
N VAL A 187 8.14 8.70 -23.25
CA VAL A 187 7.86 7.38 -22.70
C VAL A 187 8.81 6.37 -23.34
N LEU A 188 9.58 5.68 -22.51
CA LEU A 188 10.48 4.60 -22.90
C LEU A 188 9.91 3.27 -22.44
N HIS A 189 9.66 2.37 -23.38
CA HIS A 189 9.21 1.02 -23.05
C HIS A 189 9.93 -0.02 -23.91
N ARG A 190 10.17 -1.20 -23.34
CA ARG A 190 10.87 -2.31 -24.05
C ARG A 190 10.11 -2.86 -25.26
N ARG A 191 8.80 -2.66 -25.34
CA ARG A 191 7.93 -3.00 -26.48
C ARG A 191 7.55 -1.73 -27.21
N ASP A 192 7.08 -1.88 -28.42
CA ASP A 192 6.58 -0.78 -29.27
C ASP A 192 5.15 -0.32 -28.93
N THR A 193 4.50 -0.99 -28.00
CA THR A 193 3.12 -0.75 -27.57
C THR A 193 2.99 -0.60 -26.07
N CYS A 194 2.08 0.27 -25.62
CA CYS A 194 1.65 0.38 -24.23
C CYS A 194 0.39 -0.45 -23.95
N GLN A 195 0.14 -0.75 -22.69
CA GLN A 195 -1.06 -1.43 -22.19
C GLN A 195 -1.73 -0.56 -21.14
N ALA A 196 -2.97 -0.12 -21.41
CA ALA A 196 -3.82 0.63 -20.49
C ALA A 196 -5.28 0.50 -20.95
N ASP A 197 -6.21 1.12 -20.22
CA ASP A 197 -7.60 1.18 -20.64
C ASP A 197 -7.75 1.87 -22.00
N ALA A 198 -8.74 1.45 -22.80
CA ALA A 198 -8.92 1.91 -24.18
C ALA A 198 -9.05 3.45 -24.30
N ALA A 199 -9.74 4.08 -23.35
CA ALA A 199 -9.89 5.54 -23.32
C ALA A 199 -8.55 6.26 -23.08
N GLU A 200 -7.72 5.72 -22.17
CA GLU A 200 -6.39 6.25 -21.89
C GLU A 200 -5.45 6.06 -23.07
N LEU A 201 -5.47 4.88 -23.71
CA LEU A 201 -4.68 4.63 -24.92
C LEU A 201 -5.08 5.57 -26.07
N SER A 202 -6.39 5.86 -26.24
CA SER A 202 -6.85 6.82 -27.24
C SER A 202 -6.30 8.22 -26.93
N ARG A 203 -6.42 8.67 -25.68
CA ARG A 203 -5.89 9.98 -25.27
C ARG A 203 -4.38 10.09 -25.40
N PHE A 204 -3.66 9.03 -25.04
CA PHE A 204 -2.21 8.94 -25.22
C PHE A 204 -1.82 9.03 -26.69
N ALA A 205 -2.54 8.35 -27.59
CA ALA A 205 -2.31 8.41 -29.03
C ALA A 205 -2.55 9.82 -29.61
N GLU A 206 -3.62 10.50 -29.18
CA GLU A 206 -3.89 11.90 -29.55
C GLU A 206 -2.74 12.85 -29.16
N LEU A 207 -2.25 12.73 -27.91
CA LEU A 207 -1.15 13.56 -27.42
C LEU A 207 0.17 13.24 -28.13
N ARG A 208 0.41 11.99 -28.53
CA ARG A 208 1.54 11.62 -29.39
C ARG A 208 1.41 12.23 -30.79
N ALA A 209 0.24 12.14 -31.40
CA ALA A 209 -0.01 12.73 -32.73
C ALA A 209 0.16 14.26 -32.70
N ALA A 210 -0.20 14.90 -31.57
CA ALA A 210 0.03 16.34 -31.34
C ALA A 210 1.48 16.70 -31.01
N GLY A 211 2.41 15.72 -30.91
CA GLY A 211 3.81 15.95 -30.57
C GLY A 211 4.09 16.29 -29.11
N LEU A 212 3.08 16.19 -28.21
CA LEU A 212 3.20 16.50 -26.79
C LEU A 212 3.80 15.35 -25.99
N ILE A 213 3.69 14.11 -26.49
CA ILE A 213 4.33 12.93 -25.95
C ILE A 213 5.18 12.28 -27.04
N GLN A 214 6.44 12.01 -26.72
CA GLN A 214 7.33 11.16 -27.52
C GLN A 214 7.30 9.73 -26.99
N PHE A 215 7.40 8.75 -27.87
CA PHE A 215 7.49 7.34 -27.49
C PHE A 215 8.74 6.71 -28.14
N GLN A 216 9.52 6.04 -27.33
CA GLN A 216 10.73 5.35 -27.76
C GLN A 216 10.68 3.88 -27.29
N ALA A 217 10.87 2.95 -28.23
CA ALA A 217 11.08 1.55 -27.87
C ALA A 217 12.53 1.31 -27.44
N GLY A 218 12.74 0.63 -26.31
CA GLY A 218 14.07 0.34 -25.78
C GLY A 218 14.09 0.17 -24.27
N TRP A 219 15.29 0.03 -23.73
CA TRP A 219 15.53 -0.07 -22.27
C TRP A 219 16.79 0.71 -21.88
N VAL A 220 16.80 1.20 -20.65
CA VAL A 220 17.94 1.94 -20.09
C VAL A 220 19.08 0.97 -19.81
N THR A 221 20.29 1.34 -20.22
CA THR A 221 21.52 0.55 -20.02
C THR A 221 22.54 1.25 -19.12
N ALA A 222 22.59 2.59 -19.12
CA ALA A 222 23.48 3.38 -18.29
C ALA A 222 22.90 4.78 -18.07
N ILE A 223 23.50 5.52 -17.13
CA ILE A 223 23.19 6.94 -16.89
C ILE A 223 24.26 7.82 -17.51
N GLN A 224 23.86 9.05 -17.85
CA GLN A 224 24.76 10.14 -18.20
C GLN A 224 24.66 11.24 -17.15
N THR A 225 25.82 11.65 -16.60
CA THR A 225 25.89 12.64 -15.52
C THR A 225 26.83 13.78 -15.86
N GLN A 226 26.58 14.93 -15.26
CA GLN A 226 27.49 16.06 -15.24
C GLN A 226 27.62 16.55 -13.81
N GLY A 227 28.76 16.25 -13.18
CA GLY A 227 28.91 16.40 -11.74
C GLY A 227 27.90 15.52 -10.96
N ASP A 228 27.15 16.12 -10.06
CA ASP A 228 26.09 15.48 -9.27
C ASP A 228 24.69 15.56 -9.90
N ARG A 229 24.61 15.94 -11.17
CA ARG A 229 23.35 16.04 -11.92
C ARG A 229 23.22 14.90 -12.93
N LEU A 230 22.06 14.26 -12.95
CA LEU A 230 21.63 13.35 -14.01
C LEU A 230 21.19 14.17 -15.23
N THR A 231 21.87 13.99 -16.36
CA THR A 231 21.61 14.76 -17.59
C THR A 231 20.97 13.92 -18.69
N GLY A 232 21.03 12.60 -18.58
CA GLY A 232 20.46 11.70 -19.57
C GLY A 232 20.60 10.24 -19.18
N VAL A 233 20.11 9.38 -20.04
CA VAL A 233 20.31 7.93 -19.98
C VAL A 233 20.72 7.39 -21.33
N HIS A 234 21.58 6.38 -21.33
CA HIS A 234 21.85 5.57 -22.52
C HIS A 234 20.79 4.48 -22.61
N ILE A 235 20.28 4.27 -23.81
CA ILE A 235 19.29 3.25 -24.09
C ILE A 235 19.78 2.31 -25.19
N THR A 236 19.29 1.07 -25.17
CA THR A 236 19.42 0.15 -26.30
C THR A 236 18.02 -0.06 -26.88
N THR A 237 17.91 0.05 -28.20
CA THR A 237 16.65 -0.16 -28.95
C THR A 237 16.46 -1.65 -29.24
N PRO A 238 15.25 -2.10 -29.66
CA PRO A 238 15.00 -3.46 -30.08
C PRO A 238 15.82 -3.92 -31.29
N THR A 239 16.39 -2.97 -32.04
CA THR A 239 17.30 -3.23 -33.20
C THR A 239 18.78 -3.21 -32.82
N ASP A 240 19.07 -3.27 -31.52
CA ASP A 240 20.42 -3.31 -30.95
C ASP A 240 21.27 -2.06 -31.24
N THR A 241 20.59 -0.92 -31.50
CA THR A 241 21.25 0.38 -31.62
C THR A 241 21.26 1.10 -30.28
N THR A 242 22.34 1.81 -29.98
CA THR A 242 22.46 2.62 -28.75
C THR A 242 22.11 4.07 -29.06
N ASP A 243 21.34 4.71 -28.20
CA ASP A 243 20.98 6.12 -28.27
C ASP A 243 21.08 6.76 -26.87
N THR A 244 21.00 8.09 -26.81
CA THR A 244 21.03 8.83 -25.55
C THR A 244 19.82 9.74 -25.46
N LEU A 245 19.03 9.59 -24.40
CA LEU A 245 17.89 10.43 -24.09
C LEU A 245 18.26 11.44 -23.00
N ALA A 246 18.27 12.72 -23.35
CA ALA A 246 18.46 13.80 -22.38
C ALA A 246 17.21 13.96 -21.51
N LEU A 247 17.41 14.28 -20.22
CA LEU A 247 16.33 14.47 -19.26
C LEU A 247 16.71 15.41 -18.11
N ASP A 248 15.69 16.01 -17.49
CA ASP A 248 15.80 16.69 -16.20
C ASP A 248 15.24 15.82 -15.08
N ARG A 249 14.24 14.98 -15.37
CA ARG A 249 13.57 14.10 -14.41
C ARG A 249 13.35 12.72 -15.02
N LEU A 250 13.59 11.68 -14.21
CA LEU A 250 13.33 10.28 -14.54
C LEU A 250 12.21 9.75 -13.66
N LEU A 251 11.11 9.32 -14.26
CA LEU A 251 9.99 8.68 -13.56
C LEU A 251 9.94 7.21 -13.96
N VAL A 252 10.12 6.30 -13.00
CA VAL A 252 10.15 4.86 -13.25
C VAL A 252 8.83 4.23 -12.88
N CYS A 253 8.08 3.76 -13.90
CA CYS A 253 6.75 3.14 -13.80
C CYS A 253 6.79 1.69 -14.29
N GLN A 254 7.70 0.87 -13.74
CA GLN A 254 7.83 -0.55 -14.10
C GLN A 254 6.95 -1.49 -13.25
N GLY A 255 5.94 -0.93 -12.60
CA GLY A 255 5.10 -1.61 -11.64
C GLY A 255 5.72 -1.66 -10.24
N ILE A 256 4.99 -2.28 -9.34
CA ILE A 256 5.36 -2.43 -7.94
C ILE A 256 5.61 -3.89 -7.64
N SER A 257 6.49 -4.15 -6.68
CA SER A 257 6.75 -5.50 -6.18
C SER A 257 6.31 -5.57 -4.72
N PRO A 258 5.37 -6.44 -4.38
CA PRO A 258 5.00 -6.65 -2.99
C PRO A 258 6.19 -7.24 -2.24
N LYS A 259 6.61 -6.59 -1.17
CA LYS A 259 7.65 -7.09 -0.24
C LYS A 259 7.05 -7.16 1.14
N LEU A 260 7.03 -8.34 1.73
CA LEU A 260 6.55 -8.53 3.10
C LEU A 260 7.42 -7.76 4.12
N GLY A 261 8.67 -7.46 3.73
CA GLY A 261 9.59 -6.68 4.54
C GLY A 261 9.89 -7.34 5.88
N PRO A 262 10.06 -6.54 6.96
CA PRO A 262 10.46 -7.03 8.28
C PRO A 262 9.53 -8.09 8.88
N VAL A 263 8.27 -8.17 8.46
CA VAL A 263 7.31 -9.20 8.92
C VAL A 263 7.86 -10.62 8.74
N ALA A 264 8.66 -10.83 7.69
CA ALA A 264 9.29 -12.13 7.42
C ALA A 264 10.35 -12.53 8.48
N ASP A 265 10.88 -11.56 9.22
CA ASP A 265 11.97 -11.73 10.17
C ASP A 265 11.50 -11.78 11.64
N TRP A 266 10.17 -11.70 11.90
CA TRP A 266 9.62 -11.67 13.27
C TRP A 266 9.53 -13.06 13.92
N GLY A 267 10.01 -14.11 13.24
CA GLY A 267 10.00 -15.48 13.79
C GLY A 267 8.62 -16.14 13.81
N LEU A 268 7.65 -15.62 13.07
CA LEU A 268 6.32 -16.21 12.91
C LEU A 268 6.36 -17.34 11.89
N ASP A 269 5.57 -18.38 12.09
CA ASP A 269 5.48 -19.47 11.13
C ASP A 269 4.94 -19.01 9.78
N MET A 270 5.65 -19.40 8.72
CA MET A 270 5.33 -18.98 7.36
C MET A 270 5.32 -20.14 6.37
N ALA A 271 4.43 -20.07 5.40
CA ALA A 271 4.44 -20.92 4.21
C ALA A 271 4.26 -20.06 2.94
N ARG A 272 5.10 -20.27 1.93
CA ARG A 272 5.04 -19.55 0.63
C ARG A 272 4.97 -18.02 0.79
N LYS A 273 5.76 -17.46 1.71
CA LYS A 273 5.79 -16.01 2.05
C LYS A 273 4.47 -15.47 2.62
N GLN A 274 3.68 -16.30 3.25
CA GLN A 274 2.46 -15.91 3.96
C GLN A 274 2.52 -16.47 5.39
N LEU A 275 1.92 -15.75 6.35
CA LEU A 275 1.85 -16.17 7.75
C LEU A 275 0.87 -17.34 7.89
N CYS A 276 1.30 -18.40 8.56
CA CYS A 276 0.45 -19.50 8.94
C CYS A 276 -0.43 -19.08 10.12
N VAL A 277 -1.73 -19.34 10.06
CA VAL A 277 -2.68 -19.01 11.12
C VAL A 277 -3.60 -20.17 11.41
N ASN A 278 -4.09 -20.22 12.65
CA ASN A 278 -5.21 -21.07 13.00
C ASN A 278 -6.50 -20.51 12.37
N PRO A 279 -7.23 -21.25 11.53
CA PRO A 279 -8.40 -20.74 10.82
C PRO A 279 -9.62 -20.45 11.71
N GLU A 280 -9.63 -20.89 12.97
CA GLU A 280 -10.71 -20.61 13.92
C GLU A 280 -10.51 -19.27 14.66
N THR A 281 -9.26 -18.85 14.85
CA THR A 281 -8.90 -17.71 15.71
C THR A 281 -8.07 -16.66 15.00
N PHE A 282 -7.49 -17.00 13.85
CA PHE A 282 -6.49 -16.21 13.13
C PHE A 282 -5.26 -15.86 13.98
N ALA A 283 -5.02 -16.60 15.05
CA ALA A 283 -3.77 -16.53 15.82
C ALA A 283 -2.61 -17.11 15.01
N THR A 284 -1.45 -16.47 15.10
CA THR A 284 -0.18 -16.95 14.55
C THR A 284 0.48 -17.94 15.50
N SER A 285 1.71 -18.37 15.21
CA SER A 285 2.53 -19.18 16.13
C SER A 285 2.95 -18.45 17.41
N ALA A 286 2.82 -17.11 17.45
CA ALA A 286 3.17 -16.28 18.61
C ALA A 286 1.92 -15.87 19.40
N PRO A 287 1.82 -16.16 20.71
CA PRO A 287 0.66 -15.80 21.53
C PRO A 287 0.39 -14.30 21.51
N GLY A 288 -0.88 -13.90 21.29
CA GLY A 288 -1.29 -12.49 21.22
C GLY A 288 -0.98 -11.79 19.89
N VAL A 289 -0.38 -12.50 18.92
CA VAL A 289 -0.20 -12.02 17.55
C VAL A 289 -1.18 -12.72 16.63
N PHE A 290 -2.02 -11.95 15.96
CA PHE A 290 -3.01 -12.39 14.98
C PHE A 290 -2.62 -11.89 13.60
N ALA A 291 -3.07 -12.57 12.54
CA ALA A 291 -2.85 -12.10 11.19
C ALA A 291 -4.10 -12.33 10.32
N VAL A 292 -4.41 -11.37 9.44
CA VAL A 292 -5.64 -11.36 8.63
C VAL A 292 -5.39 -10.74 7.24
N GLY A 293 -6.23 -11.08 6.28
CA GLY A 293 -6.14 -10.56 4.91
C GLY A 293 -5.15 -11.35 4.06
N ASP A 294 -4.58 -10.70 3.04
CA ASP A 294 -3.76 -11.39 2.03
C ASP A 294 -2.40 -11.87 2.54
N VAL A 295 -1.99 -11.42 3.72
CA VAL A 295 -0.75 -11.82 4.38
C VAL A 295 -0.80 -13.25 4.90
N VAL A 296 -1.99 -13.83 5.10
CA VAL A 296 -2.17 -15.15 5.74
C VAL A 296 -2.36 -16.29 4.75
N THR A 297 -2.03 -17.49 5.21
CA THR A 297 -2.33 -18.76 4.54
C THR A 297 -2.93 -19.77 5.52
N TYR A 298 -3.97 -20.47 5.03
CA TYR A 298 -4.64 -21.59 5.69
C TYR A 298 -5.40 -22.42 4.63
N PRO A 299 -5.85 -23.64 4.91
CA PRO A 299 -6.63 -24.45 3.97
C PRO A 299 -7.89 -23.72 3.49
N GLY A 300 -8.06 -23.56 2.18
CA GLY A 300 -9.21 -22.87 1.58
C GLY A 300 -9.07 -21.34 1.45
N LYS A 301 -7.96 -20.72 1.87
CA LYS A 301 -7.75 -19.28 1.75
C LYS A 301 -8.01 -18.76 0.33
N LYS A 302 -8.81 -17.67 0.27
CA LYS A 302 -8.98 -16.85 -0.93
C LYS A 302 -8.53 -15.42 -0.61
N LYS A 303 -7.78 -14.81 -1.53
CA LYS A 303 -7.32 -13.40 -1.41
C LYS A 303 -8.42 -12.46 -1.91
N LEU A 304 -9.49 -12.36 -1.15
CA LEU A 304 -10.64 -11.49 -1.38
C LEU A 304 -10.88 -10.63 -0.15
N ILE A 305 -11.30 -9.39 -0.34
CA ILE A 305 -11.58 -8.45 0.77
C ILE A 305 -12.63 -9.04 1.72
N VAL A 306 -13.69 -9.66 1.18
CA VAL A 306 -14.75 -10.29 1.98
C VAL A 306 -14.25 -11.42 2.88
N CYS A 307 -13.27 -12.21 2.40
CA CYS A 307 -12.63 -13.23 3.25
C CYS A 307 -11.85 -12.59 4.39
N GLY A 308 -11.11 -11.52 4.11
CA GLY A 308 -10.40 -10.73 5.12
C GLY A 308 -11.32 -10.12 6.18
N PHE A 309 -12.53 -9.71 5.82
CA PHE A 309 -13.53 -9.22 6.80
C PHE A 309 -13.97 -10.32 7.76
N HIS A 310 -14.21 -11.53 7.26
CA HIS A 310 -14.51 -12.68 8.11
C HIS A 310 -13.33 -13.01 9.05
N GLU A 311 -12.12 -13.04 8.52
CA GLU A 311 -10.90 -13.28 9.27
C GLU A 311 -10.71 -12.25 10.40
N ALA A 312 -10.89 -10.96 10.11
CA ALA A 312 -10.82 -9.87 11.09
C ALA A 312 -11.86 -10.02 12.21
N THR A 313 -13.06 -10.50 11.87
CA THR A 313 -14.10 -10.77 12.86
C THR A 313 -13.65 -11.84 13.85
N LEU A 314 -13.21 -13.00 13.37
CA LEU A 314 -12.77 -14.10 14.23
C LEU A 314 -11.56 -13.73 15.07
N ALA A 315 -10.59 -13.02 14.48
CA ALA A 315 -9.41 -12.52 15.21
C ALA A 315 -9.79 -11.58 16.36
N ALA A 316 -10.76 -10.68 16.16
CA ALA A 316 -11.22 -9.76 17.20
C ALA A 316 -11.90 -10.49 18.36
N PHE A 317 -12.71 -11.50 18.08
CA PHE A 317 -13.32 -12.34 19.13
C PHE A 317 -12.27 -13.14 19.90
N ALA A 318 -11.29 -13.73 19.22
CA ALA A 318 -10.20 -14.46 19.85
C ALA A 318 -9.35 -13.55 20.75
N ALA A 319 -9.04 -12.34 20.31
CA ALA A 319 -8.34 -11.35 21.11
C ALA A 319 -9.16 -10.89 22.32
N ALA A 320 -10.46 -10.69 22.18
CA ALA A 320 -11.33 -10.34 23.29
C ALA A 320 -11.32 -11.43 24.38
N HIS A 321 -11.39 -12.69 23.96
CA HIS A 321 -11.27 -13.82 24.89
C HIS A 321 -9.90 -13.89 25.57
N LEU A 322 -8.82 -13.65 24.81
CA LEU A 322 -7.45 -13.60 25.37
C LEU A 322 -7.30 -12.49 26.41
N LEU A 323 -7.81 -11.29 26.13
CA LEU A 323 -7.67 -10.12 26.99
C LEU A 323 -8.59 -10.16 28.21
N ARG A 324 -9.74 -10.85 28.10
CA ARG A 324 -10.78 -10.94 29.12
C ARG A 324 -11.34 -12.38 29.18
N PRO A 325 -10.56 -13.36 29.67
CA PRO A 325 -10.96 -14.75 29.67
C PRO A 325 -12.16 -15.04 30.63
N GLN A 326 -12.46 -14.11 31.52
CA GLN A 326 -13.60 -14.22 32.43
C GLN A 326 -14.94 -13.74 31.82
N ASP A 327 -14.90 -13.07 30.69
CA ASP A 327 -16.13 -12.65 30.02
C ASP A 327 -16.88 -13.88 29.48
N SER A 328 -18.20 -13.91 29.63
CA SER A 328 -19.05 -15.07 29.31
C SER A 328 -19.03 -15.48 27.83
N GLY A 329 -18.42 -14.71 26.95
CA GLY A 329 -18.32 -14.98 25.51
C GLY A 329 -19.68 -15.02 24.78
N VAL A 330 -20.76 -14.53 25.40
CA VAL A 330 -22.09 -14.51 24.78
C VAL A 330 -22.06 -13.57 23.57
N LEU A 331 -22.39 -14.11 22.40
CA LEU A 331 -22.47 -13.35 21.17
C LEU A 331 -23.54 -12.27 21.29
N GLN A 332 -23.16 -11.02 21.05
CA GLN A 332 -24.05 -9.87 21.05
C GLN A 332 -24.28 -9.37 19.64
N TYR A 333 -25.47 -8.85 19.36
CA TYR A 333 -25.85 -8.31 18.05
C TYR A 333 -26.00 -6.79 18.14
N THR A 334 -25.48 -6.06 17.16
CA THR A 334 -25.53 -4.59 17.11
C THR A 334 -26.97 -4.06 17.08
N SER A 335 -27.91 -4.84 16.55
CA SER A 335 -29.34 -4.47 16.47
C SER A 335 -30.08 -4.51 17.82
N SER A 336 -29.54 -5.18 18.84
CA SER A 336 -30.24 -5.41 20.11
C SER A 336 -29.40 -5.13 21.36
N SER A 337 -28.08 -5.10 21.26
CA SER A 337 -27.19 -4.86 22.40
C SER A 337 -27.01 -3.37 22.65
N ALA A 338 -27.53 -2.87 23.80
CA ALA A 338 -27.31 -1.49 24.22
C ALA A 338 -25.81 -1.14 24.38
N LEU A 339 -25.00 -2.10 24.82
CA LEU A 339 -23.55 -1.91 24.94
C LEU A 339 -22.89 -1.67 23.57
N LEU A 340 -23.23 -2.47 22.55
CA LEU A 340 -22.68 -2.29 21.22
C LEU A 340 -23.17 -1.00 20.56
N GLN A 341 -24.44 -0.64 20.77
CA GLN A 341 -25.03 0.60 20.29
C GLN A 341 -24.38 1.83 20.95
N GLN A 342 -24.11 1.76 22.25
CA GLN A 342 -23.34 2.80 22.95
C GLN A 342 -21.91 2.94 22.37
N ARG A 343 -21.20 1.83 22.12
CA ARG A 343 -19.86 1.85 21.50
C ARG A 343 -19.88 2.45 20.11
N LEU A 344 -20.97 2.25 19.35
CA LEU A 344 -21.18 2.80 18.03
C LEU A 344 -21.67 4.26 18.04
N GLY A 345 -22.02 4.81 19.20
CA GLY A 345 -22.54 6.17 19.33
C GLY A 345 -23.91 6.36 18.68
N VAL A 346 -24.75 5.31 18.60
CA VAL A 346 -26.10 5.35 17.98
C VAL A 346 -27.25 5.33 18.99
N ASN A 347 -26.98 5.52 20.26
CA ASN A 347 -27.92 5.65 21.38
C ASN A 347 -27.74 6.97 22.09
#